data_04471d7b5dcf3835031eb12fb105148a
#
_entry.id   04471d7b5dcf3835031eb12fb105148a
#
_cell.length_a   1.000
_cell.length_b   1.000
_cell.length_c   1.000
_cell.angle_alpha   90.00
_cell.angle_beta   90.00
_cell.angle_gamma   90.00
#
_symmetry.space_group_name_H-M   'P 1'
#
loop_
_entity.id
_entity.type
_entity.pdbx_description
1 polymer ?
#
loop_
_entity_poly.entity_id
_entity_poly.type
_entity_poly.pdbx_seq_one_letter_code
_entity_poly.pdbx_strand_id
1 'polypeptide(L)'
;LIGVAVHMHLPFWLGGGADIAANSSLYFLIYSLVLPFVFLYHISEMMLKSAGNMHTPSVMAVLICIFDVVFNYLFIYILKLGVVGAACGTAAAYVCISLPNLWLAACKNKILNLRQDRVRFHWVKEYVRNACKISVPIAIQNILMSGAQIVSTMIVAPLGNIAIAAHSFAITAESLCYMPGYGIGDAASTLVGQTHGAGRIDLCKKFAYMTVGL
;
A
#
# COMPACT_ATOMS: atom_id res chain seq x y z
N LEU A 1 5.75 14.14 -7.74
CA LEU A 1 5.74 15.54 -8.21
C LEU A 1 4.45 16.27 -7.81
N ILE A 2 3.26 15.72 -8.08
CA ILE A 2 1.97 16.34 -7.71
C ILE A 2 1.86 16.54 -6.19
N GLY A 3 2.21 15.53 -5.39
CA GLY A 3 2.18 15.62 -3.92
C GLY A 3 3.08 16.74 -3.39
N VAL A 4 4.28 16.89 -3.95
CA VAL A 4 5.20 17.96 -3.59
C VAL A 4 4.68 19.34 -3.99
N ALA A 5 3.91 19.47 -5.07
CA ALA A 5 3.32 20.73 -5.50
C ALA A 5 2.10 21.16 -4.65
N VAL A 6 1.35 20.18 -4.13
CA VAL A 6 0.06 20.43 -3.44
C VAL A 6 0.21 20.45 -1.91
N HIS A 7 1.36 20.09 -1.35
CA HIS A 7 1.55 19.94 0.11
C HIS A 7 1.18 21.17 0.94
N MET A 8 1.38 22.38 0.41
CA MET A 8 1.05 23.63 1.11
C MET A 8 -0.46 23.92 1.18
N HIS A 9 -1.23 23.46 0.18
CA HIS A 9 -2.65 23.78 0.06
C HIS A 9 -3.55 22.69 0.66
N LEU A 10 -3.04 21.47 0.78
CA LEU A 10 -3.80 20.31 1.19
C LEU A 10 -4.37 20.43 2.63
N PRO A 11 -3.64 20.93 3.65
CA PRO A 11 -4.19 21.10 4.98
C PRO A 11 -5.39 22.06 5.02
N PHE A 12 -5.37 23.11 4.21
CA PHE A 12 -6.46 24.08 4.14
C PHE A 12 -7.69 23.50 3.42
N TRP A 13 -7.50 22.70 2.38
CA TRP A 13 -8.62 22.05 1.68
C TRP A 13 -9.34 21.00 2.53
N LEU A 14 -8.63 20.40 3.47
CA LEU A 14 -9.19 19.43 4.42
C LEU A 14 -9.79 20.06 5.68
N GLY A 15 -9.82 21.41 5.78
CA GLY A 15 -10.39 22.13 6.93
C GLY A 15 -9.50 22.17 8.16
N GLY A 16 -8.19 21.94 8.01
CA GLY A 16 -7.22 22.04 9.11
C GLY A 16 -7.01 23.48 9.55
N GLY A 17 -6.98 23.72 10.86
CA GLY A 17 -6.63 25.02 11.44
C GLY A 17 -5.19 25.43 11.16
N ALA A 18 -4.91 26.73 11.17
CA ALA A 18 -3.59 27.30 10.89
C ALA A 18 -2.47 26.71 11.79
N ASP A 19 -2.81 26.35 13.02
CA ASP A 19 -1.86 25.81 14.02
C ASP A 19 -1.34 24.41 13.63
N ILE A 20 -2.11 23.65 12.87
CA ILE A 20 -1.79 22.29 12.47
C ILE A 20 -1.23 22.25 11.03
N ALA A 21 -1.53 23.28 10.25
CA ALA A 21 -1.23 23.33 8.81
C ALA A 21 0.27 23.17 8.50
N ALA A 22 1.15 23.80 9.27
CA ALA A 22 2.61 23.74 9.07
C ALA A 22 3.16 22.32 9.27
N ASN A 23 2.78 21.66 10.37
CA ASN A 23 3.21 20.30 10.69
C ASN A 23 2.63 19.25 9.71
N SER A 24 1.37 19.43 9.32
CA SER A 24 0.70 18.57 8.34
C SER A 24 1.31 18.71 6.95
N SER A 25 1.68 19.92 6.55
CA SER A 25 2.35 20.19 5.27
C SER A 25 3.73 19.52 5.21
N LEU A 26 4.53 19.63 6.28
CA LEU A 26 5.84 18.95 6.39
C LEU A 26 5.70 17.43 6.39
N TYR A 27 4.73 16.90 7.13
CA TYR A 27 4.42 15.46 7.13
C TYR A 27 4.12 14.96 5.71
N PHE A 28 3.22 15.65 5.01
CA PHE A 28 2.83 15.28 3.67
C PHE A 28 3.98 15.43 2.66
N LEU A 29 4.83 16.42 2.81
CA LEU A 29 6.01 16.60 1.97
C LEU A 29 7.00 15.43 2.13
N ILE A 30 7.33 15.05 3.37
CA ILE A 30 8.23 13.93 3.66
C ILE A 30 7.65 12.64 3.06
N TYR A 31 6.35 12.38 3.29
CA TYR A 31 5.68 11.20 2.74
C TYR A 31 5.67 11.20 1.21
N SER A 32 5.46 12.37 0.58
CA SER A 32 5.48 12.52 -0.89
C SER A 32 6.85 12.23 -1.49
N LEU A 33 7.94 12.55 -0.78
CA LEU A 33 9.30 12.24 -1.22
C LEU A 33 9.61 10.75 -1.12
N VAL A 34 8.98 10.03 -0.21
CA VAL A 34 9.17 8.60 0.02
C VAL A 34 8.24 7.75 -0.86
N LEU A 35 7.21 8.34 -1.47
CA LEU A 35 6.28 7.64 -2.37
C LEU A 35 6.97 6.70 -3.39
N PRO A 36 8.08 7.05 -4.05
CA PRO A 36 8.76 6.12 -4.96
C PRO A 36 9.18 4.81 -4.28
N PHE A 37 9.64 4.87 -3.04
CA PHE A 37 10.03 3.67 -2.27
C PHE A 37 8.82 2.86 -1.84
N VAL A 38 7.72 3.53 -1.47
CA VAL A 38 6.44 2.90 -1.18
C VAL A 38 5.92 2.15 -2.42
N PHE A 39 5.96 2.77 -3.59
CA PHE A 39 5.60 2.11 -4.84
C PHE A 39 6.50 0.93 -5.18
N LEU A 40 7.82 1.07 -5.02
CA LEU A 40 8.77 -0.03 -5.22
C LEU A 40 8.47 -1.21 -4.30
N TYR A 41 8.13 -0.94 -3.04
CA TYR A 41 7.74 -1.96 -2.08
C TYR A 41 6.47 -2.70 -2.56
N HIS A 42 5.39 -1.98 -2.88
CA HIS A 42 4.14 -2.58 -3.32
C HIS A 42 4.26 -3.35 -4.64
N ILE A 43 5.00 -2.81 -5.62
CA ILE A 43 5.25 -3.52 -6.88
C ILE A 43 5.99 -4.83 -6.61
N SER A 44 7.05 -4.80 -5.81
CA SER A 44 7.84 -5.99 -5.47
C SER A 44 7.01 -7.01 -4.68
N GLU A 45 6.16 -6.56 -3.77
CA GLU A 45 5.22 -7.38 -3.03
C GLU A 45 4.24 -8.11 -3.96
N MET A 46 3.61 -7.38 -4.88
CA MET A 46 2.67 -7.95 -5.84
C MET A 46 3.34 -8.91 -6.82
N MET A 47 4.57 -8.61 -7.26
CA MET A 47 5.37 -9.52 -8.09
C MET A 47 5.66 -10.84 -7.36
N LEU A 48 6.04 -10.81 -6.09
CA LEU A 48 6.29 -12.01 -5.30
C LEU A 48 5.01 -12.82 -5.05
N LYS A 49 3.90 -12.15 -4.73
CA LYS A 49 2.59 -12.79 -4.56
C LYS A 49 2.13 -13.48 -5.85
N SER A 50 2.22 -12.81 -7.00
CA SER A 50 1.84 -13.39 -8.30
C SER A 50 2.70 -14.57 -8.72
N ALA A 51 3.98 -14.59 -8.30
CA ALA A 51 4.87 -15.74 -8.47
C ALA A 51 4.59 -16.90 -7.50
N GLY A 52 3.57 -16.81 -6.65
CA GLY A 52 3.18 -17.83 -5.66
C GLY A 52 4.02 -17.81 -4.37
N ASN A 53 4.92 -16.86 -4.22
CA ASN A 53 5.69 -16.72 -2.99
C ASN A 53 4.98 -15.75 -2.04
N MET A 54 4.13 -16.30 -1.17
CA MET A 54 3.42 -15.53 -0.14
C MET A 54 4.24 -15.31 1.14
N HIS A 55 5.20 -16.19 1.40
CA HIS A 55 5.99 -16.15 2.63
C HIS A 55 6.90 -14.92 2.69
N THR A 56 7.63 -14.63 1.61
CA THR A 56 8.57 -13.49 1.59
C THR A 56 7.87 -12.15 1.79
N PRO A 57 6.80 -11.79 1.06
CA PRO A 57 6.07 -10.54 1.29
C PRO A 57 5.49 -10.43 2.68
N SER A 58 4.97 -11.54 3.25
CA SER A 58 4.42 -11.55 4.61
C SER A 58 5.49 -11.23 5.66
N VAL A 59 6.68 -11.83 5.54
CA VAL A 59 7.81 -11.52 6.44
C VAL A 59 8.25 -10.07 6.27
N MET A 60 8.32 -9.56 5.04
CA MET A 60 8.68 -8.15 4.79
C MET A 60 7.65 -7.18 5.35
N ALA A 61 6.35 -7.51 5.28
CA ALA A 61 5.29 -6.72 5.89
C ALA A 61 5.42 -6.65 7.43
N VAL A 62 5.73 -7.77 8.08
CA VAL A 62 6.00 -7.78 9.53
C VAL A 62 7.24 -6.96 9.86
N LEU A 63 8.31 -7.08 9.08
CA LEU A 63 9.52 -6.30 9.28
C LEU A 63 9.27 -4.80 9.10
N ILE A 64 8.49 -4.37 8.12
CA ILE A 64 8.10 -2.95 7.99
C ILE A 64 7.41 -2.46 9.25
N CYS A 65 6.45 -3.21 9.81
CA CYS A 65 5.77 -2.83 11.05
C CYS A 65 6.76 -2.70 12.22
N ILE A 66 7.69 -3.64 12.37
CA ILE A 66 8.70 -3.58 13.43
C ILE A 66 9.60 -2.36 13.25
N PHE A 67 10.12 -2.14 12.06
CA PHE A 67 10.97 -0.97 11.78
C PHE A 67 10.21 0.35 11.95
N ASP A 68 8.95 0.41 11.53
CA ASP A 68 8.12 1.60 11.71
C ASP A 68 7.95 1.95 13.19
N VAL A 69 7.63 0.95 14.03
CA VAL A 69 7.53 1.15 15.50
C VAL A 69 8.86 1.61 16.09
N VAL A 70 9.97 0.95 15.74
CA VAL A 70 11.31 1.28 16.27
C VAL A 70 11.74 2.68 15.84
N PHE A 71 11.61 3.03 14.57
CA PHE A 71 11.99 4.35 14.08
C PHE A 71 11.07 5.45 14.60
N ASN A 72 9.76 5.20 14.71
CA ASN A 72 8.83 6.15 15.32
C ASN A 72 9.19 6.39 16.79
N TYR A 73 9.49 5.35 17.55
CA TYR A 73 9.97 5.51 18.93
C TYR A 73 11.26 6.36 19.00
N LEU A 74 12.23 6.07 18.15
CA LEU A 74 13.50 6.80 18.08
C LEU A 74 13.29 8.28 17.73
N PHE A 75 12.54 8.58 16.67
CA PHE A 75 12.39 9.95 16.16
C PHE A 75 11.44 10.79 17.02
N ILE A 76 10.39 10.20 17.57
CA ILE A 76 9.42 10.93 18.39
C ILE A 76 9.95 11.14 19.80
N TYR A 77 10.44 10.08 20.47
CA TYR A 77 10.78 10.15 21.90
C TYR A 77 12.23 10.51 22.15
N ILE A 78 13.18 9.98 21.38
CA ILE A 78 14.62 10.26 21.60
C ILE A 78 15.02 11.56 20.94
N LEU A 79 14.67 11.77 19.66
CA LEU A 79 14.98 12.99 18.91
C LEU A 79 13.97 14.12 19.12
N LYS A 80 12.83 13.84 19.78
CA LYS A 80 11.77 14.81 20.12
C LYS A 80 11.24 15.62 18.92
N LEU A 81 11.20 15.01 17.75
CA LEU A 81 10.76 15.65 16.50
C LEU A 81 9.23 15.71 16.34
N GLY A 82 8.48 15.15 17.31
CA GLY A 82 7.00 15.18 17.27
C GLY A 82 6.41 14.57 16.00
N VAL A 83 5.49 15.31 15.34
CA VAL A 83 4.78 14.85 14.14
C VAL A 83 5.72 14.61 12.96
N VAL A 84 6.75 15.45 12.82
CA VAL A 84 7.77 15.28 11.76
C VAL A 84 8.58 14.00 11.99
N GLY A 85 8.83 13.67 13.28
CA GLY A 85 9.48 12.40 13.65
C GLY A 85 8.70 11.17 13.20
N ALA A 86 7.37 11.19 13.32
CA ALA A 86 6.52 10.12 12.83
C ALA A 86 6.62 9.96 11.30
N ALA A 87 6.61 11.07 10.55
CA ALA A 87 6.80 11.02 9.10
C ALA A 87 8.16 10.43 8.71
N CYS A 88 9.23 10.86 9.37
CA CYS A 88 10.59 10.36 9.14
C CYS A 88 10.73 8.87 9.53
N GLY A 89 10.06 8.43 10.60
CA GLY A 89 10.07 7.03 11.03
C GLY A 89 9.47 6.10 9.97
N THR A 90 8.27 6.41 9.54
CA THR A 90 7.61 5.65 8.46
C THR A 90 8.41 5.72 7.15
N ALA A 91 8.96 6.89 6.81
CA ALA A 91 9.83 7.06 5.65
C ALA A 91 11.06 6.14 5.71
N ALA A 92 11.76 6.12 6.84
CA ALA A 92 12.93 5.28 7.05
C ALA A 92 12.58 3.79 6.96
N ALA A 93 11.46 3.35 7.54
CA ALA A 93 11.00 1.96 7.47
C ALA A 93 10.78 1.51 6.02
N TYR A 94 10.09 2.32 5.21
CA TYR A 94 9.87 2.00 3.80
C TYR A 94 11.17 1.98 3.00
N VAL A 95 12.08 2.93 3.18
CA VAL A 95 13.38 2.95 2.49
C VAL A 95 14.20 1.71 2.85
N CYS A 96 14.26 1.34 4.14
CA CYS A 96 15.03 0.19 4.60
C CYS A 96 14.51 -1.14 4.05
N ILE A 97 13.18 -1.29 3.85
CA ILE A 97 12.60 -2.58 3.45
C ILE A 97 12.32 -2.66 1.95
N SER A 98 12.04 -1.53 1.27
CA SER A 98 11.73 -1.53 -0.17
C SER A 98 12.89 -2.08 -1.01
N LEU A 99 14.12 -1.70 -0.70
CA LEU A 99 15.31 -2.14 -1.45
C LEU A 99 15.59 -3.64 -1.30
N PRO A 100 15.64 -4.23 -0.08
CA PRO A 100 15.74 -5.68 0.09
C PRO A 100 14.60 -6.45 -0.54
N ASN A 101 13.36 -5.94 -0.43
CA ASN A 101 12.19 -6.58 -1.02
C ASN A 101 12.29 -6.63 -2.56
N LEU A 102 12.68 -5.52 -3.18
CA LEU A 102 12.94 -5.46 -4.62
C LEU A 102 14.08 -6.40 -5.03
N TRP A 103 15.15 -6.44 -4.27
CA TRP A 103 16.28 -7.33 -4.54
C TRP A 103 15.86 -8.81 -4.46
N LEU A 104 15.06 -9.19 -3.45
CA LEU A 104 14.53 -10.55 -3.32
C LEU A 104 13.60 -10.90 -4.49
N ALA A 105 12.73 -9.97 -4.90
CA ALA A 105 11.84 -10.17 -6.04
C ALA A 105 12.62 -10.33 -7.36
N ALA A 106 13.59 -9.44 -7.61
CA ALA A 106 14.30 -9.38 -8.89
C ALA A 106 15.43 -10.39 -9.05
N CYS A 107 16.10 -10.80 -7.95
CA CYS A 107 17.33 -11.58 -8.02
C CYS A 107 17.23 -12.99 -7.42
N LYS A 108 16.40 -13.18 -6.38
CA LYS A 108 16.37 -14.45 -5.63
C LYS A 108 15.19 -15.34 -5.98
N ASN A 109 14.16 -14.80 -6.60
CA ASN A 109 13.01 -15.60 -7.02
C ASN A 109 13.35 -16.36 -8.31
N LYS A 110 13.12 -17.69 -8.30
CA LYS A 110 13.41 -18.58 -9.46
C LYS A 110 12.57 -18.23 -10.70
N ILE A 111 11.38 -17.66 -10.51
CA ILE A 111 10.44 -17.34 -11.59
C ILE A 111 10.65 -15.93 -12.13
N LEU A 112 11.01 -14.97 -11.25
CA LEU A 112 11.12 -13.53 -11.58
C LEU A 112 12.58 -13.07 -11.73
N ASN A 113 13.52 -14.00 -11.92
CA ASN A 113 14.95 -13.67 -11.96
C ASN A 113 15.33 -12.88 -13.20
N LEU A 114 15.30 -11.55 -13.09
CA LEU A 114 15.70 -10.62 -14.16
C LEU A 114 17.18 -10.78 -14.58
N ARG A 115 18.00 -11.41 -13.75
CA ARG A 115 19.44 -11.59 -14.02
C ARG A 115 19.70 -12.76 -14.97
N GLN A 116 18.78 -13.73 -15.05
CA GLN A 116 18.87 -14.88 -15.95
C GLN A 116 18.30 -14.60 -17.34
N ASP A 117 17.30 -13.70 -17.42
CA ASP A 117 16.69 -13.32 -18.67
C ASP A 117 17.48 -12.15 -19.30
N ARG A 118 18.34 -12.47 -20.27
CA ARG A 118 19.00 -11.47 -21.14
C ARG A 118 18.06 -10.87 -22.19
N VAL A 119 16.76 -10.88 -21.93
CA VAL A 119 15.75 -10.33 -22.86
C VAL A 119 15.83 -8.80 -22.80
N ARG A 120 16.07 -8.17 -23.95
CA ARG A 120 15.98 -6.70 -24.06
C ARG A 120 14.58 -6.25 -23.76
N PHE A 121 14.46 -5.21 -22.93
CA PHE A 121 13.19 -4.56 -22.66
C PHE A 121 12.50 -4.19 -23.97
N HIS A 122 11.31 -4.75 -24.22
CA HIS A 122 10.50 -4.47 -25.40
C HIS A 122 9.11 -4.02 -24.97
N TRP A 123 8.68 -2.89 -25.47
CA TRP A 123 7.32 -2.41 -25.24
C TRP A 123 6.36 -3.23 -26.10
N VAL A 124 5.63 -4.15 -25.50
CA VAL A 124 4.59 -4.92 -26.18
C VAL A 124 3.26 -4.23 -25.90
N LYS A 125 2.72 -3.57 -26.93
CA LYS A 125 1.48 -2.78 -26.85
C LYS A 125 0.29 -3.57 -26.32
N GLU A 126 0.25 -4.87 -26.62
CA GLU A 126 -0.79 -5.78 -26.17
C GLU A 126 -0.79 -5.98 -24.65
N TYR A 127 0.38 -6.20 -24.04
CA TYR A 127 0.49 -6.33 -22.59
C TYR A 127 0.13 -5.04 -21.86
N VAL A 128 0.56 -3.89 -22.39
CA VAL A 128 0.20 -2.58 -21.82
C VAL A 128 -1.31 -2.36 -21.91
N ARG A 129 -1.93 -2.66 -23.06
CA ARG A 129 -3.39 -2.53 -23.23
C ARG A 129 -4.16 -3.41 -22.26
N ASN A 130 -3.74 -4.67 -22.08
CA ASN A 130 -4.39 -5.60 -21.16
C ASN A 130 -4.20 -5.15 -19.69
N ALA A 131 -3.01 -4.69 -19.32
CA ALA A 131 -2.75 -4.14 -18.00
C ALA A 131 -3.64 -2.91 -17.73
N CYS A 132 -3.71 -1.95 -18.66
CA CYS A 132 -4.57 -0.78 -18.52
C CYS A 132 -6.05 -1.16 -18.43
N LYS A 133 -6.52 -2.13 -19.21
CA LYS A 133 -7.91 -2.59 -19.17
C LYS A 133 -8.32 -3.14 -17.81
N ILE A 134 -7.39 -3.74 -17.08
CA ILE A 134 -7.62 -4.27 -15.73
C ILE A 134 -7.38 -3.18 -14.67
N SER A 135 -6.31 -2.40 -14.81
CA SER A 135 -5.90 -1.43 -13.79
C SER A 135 -6.82 -0.21 -13.70
N VAL A 136 -7.38 0.26 -14.84
CA VAL A 136 -8.22 1.47 -14.86
C VAL A 136 -9.51 1.29 -14.03
N PRO A 137 -10.30 0.22 -14.19
CA PRO A 137 -11.48 0.00 -13.35
C PRO A 137 -11.14 -0.11 -11.85
N ILE A 138 -10.04 -0.81 -11.51
CA ILE A 138 -9.58 -0.94 -10.12
C ILE A 138 -9.14 0.42 -9.56
N ALA A 139 -8.45 1.24 -10.35
CA ALA A 139 -8.05 2.58 -9.94
C ALA A 139 -9.28 3.47 -9.69
N ILE A 140 -10.29 3.43 -10.56
CA ILE A 140 -11.54 4.18 -10.37
C ILE A 140 -12.26 3.72 -9.10
N GLN A 141 -12.35 2.42 -8.87
CA GLN A 141 -12.93 1.85 -7.64
C GLN A 141 -12.21 2.39 -6.40
N ASN A 142 -10.89 2.33 -6.36
CA ASN A 142 -10.08 2.81 -5.22
C ASN A 142 -10.23 4.32 -5.01
N ILE A 143 -10.28 5.11 -6.09
CA ILE A 143 -10.53 6.57 -6.02
C ILE A 143 -11.90 6.85 -5.43
N LEU A 144 -12.95 6.13 -5.86
CA LEU A 144 -14.30 6.30 -5.33
C LEU A 144 -14.39 5.92 -3.85
N MET A 145 -13.79 4.79 -3.45
CA MET A 145 -13.77 4.37 -2.04
C MET A 145 -13.00 5.36 -1.16
N SER A 146 -11.81 5.78 -1.58
CA SER A 146 -11.03 6.79 -0.83
C SER A 146 -11.74 8.14 -0.80
N GLY A 147 -12.38 8.54 -1.89
CA GLY A 147 -13.19 9.76 -1.98
C GLY A 147 -14.37 9.73 -1.03
N ALA A 148 -15.09 8.61 -0.95
CA ALA A 148 -16.18 8.43 -0.01
C ALA A 148 -15.72 8.55 1.45
N GLN A 149 -14.54 8.01 1.77
CA GLN A 149 -13.95 8.12 3.10
C GLN A 149 -13.55 9.55 3.47
N ILE A 150 -13.01 10.32 2.52
CA ILE A 150 -12.73 11.75 2.69
C ILE A 150 -14.03 12.53 2.93
N VAL A 151 -15.06 12.30 2.12
CA VAL A 151 -16.37 12.96 2.28
C VAL A 151 -16.99 12.62 3.64
N SER A 152 -16.93 11.36 4.08
CA SER A 152 -17.40 10.94 5.41
C SER A 152 -16.69 11.71 6.51
N THR A 153 -15.38 11.86 6.43
CA THR A 153 -14.60 12.64 7.41
C THR A 153 -14.97 14.13 7.37
N MET A 154 -15.21 14.70 6.18
CA MET A 154 -15.66 16.10 6.05
C MET A 154 -17.05 16.34 6.66
N ILE A 155 -17.96 15.37 6.59
CA ILE A 155 -19.29 15.45 7.21
C ILE A 155 -19.18 15.42 8.74
N VAL A 156 -18.25 14.65 9.29
CA VAL A 156 -18.02 14.53 10.73
C VAL A 156 -17.22 15.71 11.30
N ALA A 157 -16.36 16.34 10.51
CA ALA A 157 -15.48 17.41 10.96
C ALA A 157 -16.18 18.59 11.69
N PRO A 158 -17.36 19.09 11.24
CA PRO A 158 -18.06 20.17 11.93
C PRO A 158 -18.60 19.80 13.32
N LEU A 159 -18.72 18.50 13.63
CA LEU A 159 -19.20 18.02 14.93
C LEU A 159 -18.14 18.10 16.04
N GLY A 160 -16.91 18.51 15.70
CA GLY A 160 -15.83 18.77 16.63
C GLY A 160 -14.84 17.59 16.80
N ASN A 161 -13.78 17.89 17.56
CA ASN A 161 -12.61 16.98 17.69
C ASN A 161 -12.97 15.62 18.31
N ILE A 162 -13.94 15.57 19.21
CA ILE A 162 -14.37 14.31 19.83
C ILE A 162 -15.04 13.40 18.79
N ALA A 163 -15.87 13.96 17.92
CA ALA A 163 -16.52 13.22 16.86
C ALA A 163 -15.53 12.70 15.80
N ILE A 164 -14.52 13.51 15.45
CA ILE A 164 -13.43 13.10 14.54
C ILE A 164 -12.64 11.93 15.16
N ALA A 165 -12.31 12.02 16.45
CA ALA A 165 -11.61 10.96 17.14
C ALA A 165 -12.44 9.67 17.17
N ALA A 166 -13.71 9.75 17.53
CA ALA A 166 -14.63 8.61 17.54
C ALA A 166 -14.75 7.96 16.15
N HIS A 167 -14.87 8.77 15.10
CA HIS A 167 -14.92 8.30 13.71
C HIS A 167 -13.62 7.58 13.31
N SER A 168 -12.45 8.11 13.69
CA SER A 168 -11.17 7.48 13.43
C SER A 168 -11.03 6.12 14.13
N PHE A 169 -11.49 6.03 15.38
CA PHE A 169 -11.52 4.74 16.09
C PHE A 169 -12.48 3.74 15.45
N ALA A 170 -13.65 4.20 15.00
CA ALA A 170 -14.62 3.35 14.30
C ALA A 170 -14.03 2.77 13.00
N ILE A 171 -13.37 3.59 12.17
CA ILE A 171 -12.69 3.15 10.96
C ILE A 171 -11.58 2.13 11.29
N THR A 172 -10.82 2.37 12.36
CA THR A 172 -9.76 1.44 12.78
C THR A 172 -10.34 0.09 13.22
N ALA A 173 -11.43 0.10 14.00
CA ALA A 173 -12.11 -1.12 14.40
C ALA A 173 -12.71 -1.88 13.21
N GLU A 174 -13.32 -1.17 12.26
CA GLU A 174 -13.84 -1.74 11.02
C GLU A 174 -12.71 -2.39 10.21
N SER A 175 -11.54 -1.75 10.11
CA SER A 175 -10.39 -2.28 9.37
C SER A 175 -9.90 -3.62 9.93
N LEU A 176 -9.94 -3.81 11.25
CA LEU A 176 -9.60 -5.09 11.87
C LEU A 176 -10.56 -6.22 11.44
N CYS A 177 -11.83 -5.90 11.17
CA CYS A 177 -12.81 -6.90 10.73
C CYS A 177 -12.60 -7.35 9.28
N TYR A 178 -12.26 -6.45 8.36
CA TYR A 178 -12.13 -6.81 6.95
C TYR A 178 -10.70 -7.18 6.52
N MET A 179 -9.65 -6.86 7.31
CA MET A 179 -8.25 -7.22 6.99
C MET A 179 -8.03 -8.71 6.74
N PRO A 180 -8.58 -9.65 7.54
CA PRO A 180 -8.48 -11.08 7.24
C PRO A 180 -9.11 -11.45 5.89
N GLY A 181 -10.22 -10.81 5.52
CA GLY A 181 -10.88 -11.00 4.24
C GLY A 181 -10.02 -10.59 3.04
N TYR A 182 -9.26 -9.50 3.16
CA TYR A 182 -8.27 -9.11 2.13
C TYR A 182 -7.17 -10.16 1.96
N GLY A 183 -6.68 -10.76 3.06
CA GLY A 183 -5.70 -11.84 2.99
C GLY A 183 -6.20 -13.07 2.22
N ILE A 184 -7.46 -13.46 2.48
CA ILE A 184 -8.12 -14.56 1.74
C ILE A 184 -8.31 -14.17 0.27
N GLY A 185 -8.73 -12.94 0.00
CA GLY A 185 -8.91 -12.40 -1.35
C GLY A 185 -7.61 -12.39 -2.18
N ASP A 186 -6.50 -11.99 -1.57
CA ASP A 186 -5.17 -12.02 -2.20
C ASP A 186 -4.73 -13.45 -2.54
N ALA A 187 -4.94 -14.39 -1.61
CA ALA A 187 -4.65 -15.80 -1.84
C ALA A 187 -5.53 -16.38 -2.94
N ALA A 188 -6.83 -16.08 -2.93
CA ALA A 188 -7.77 -16.49 -3.97
C ALA A 188 -7.35 -15.97 -5.35
N SER A 189 -7.07 -14.69 -5.45
CA SER A 189 -6.64 -14.03 -6.70
C SER A 189 -5.39 -14.69 -7.28
N THR A 190 -4.42 -15.01 -6.44
CA THR A 190 -3.17 -15.66 -6.86
C THR A 190 -3.40 -17.10 -7.32
N LEU A 191 -4.11 -17.92 -6.53
CA LEU A 191 -4.34 -19.34 -6.85
C LEU A 191 -5.22 -19.51 -8.09
N VAL A 192 -6.30 -18.74 -8.17
CA VAL A 192 -7.21 -18.74 -9.31
C VAL A 192 -6.50 -18.25 -10.57
N GLY A 193 -5.71 -17.16 -10.46
CA GLY A 193 -4.93 -16.63 -11.57
C GLY A 193 -3.90 -17.60 -12.11
N GLN A 194 -3.15 -18.27 -11.24
CA GLN A 194 -2.14 -19.27 -11.64
C GLN A 194 -2.77 -20.51 -12.27
N THR A 195 -3.87 -21.03 -11.69
CA THR A 195 -4.55 -22.21 -12.24
C THR A 195 -5.25 -21.92 -13.57
N HIS A 196 -5.79 -20.70 -13.72
CA HIS A 196 -6.35 -20.24 -14.99
C HIS A 196 -5.26 -20.10 -16.07
N GLY A 197 -4.12 -19.47 -15.72
CA GLY A 197 -2.96 -19.36 -16.61
C GLY A 197 -2.36 -20.71 -17.03
N ALA A 198 -2.46 -21.73 -16.17
CA ALA A 198 -2.06 -23.11 -16.47
C ALA A 198 -3.12 -23.90 -17.26
N GLY A 199 -4.25 -23.31 -17.64
CA GLY A 199 -5.35 -23.96 -18.35
C GLY A 199 -6.14 -25.00 -17.52
N ARG A 200 -5.90 -25.06 -16.20
CA ARG A 200 -6.53 -26.01 -15.28
C ARG A 200 -7.83 -25.46 -14.69
N ILE A 201 -8.87 -25.39 -15.53
CA ILE A 201 -10.19 -24.81 -15.15
C ILE A 201 -10.87 -25.58 -14.01
N ASP A 202 -10.66 -26.89 -13.94
CA ASP A 202 -11.10 -27.76 -12.85
C ASP A 202 -10.59 -27.31 -11.47
N LEU A 203 -9.28 -27.07 -11.38
CA LEU A 203 -8.64 -26.57 -10.16
C LEU A 203 -9.03 -25.10 -9.86
N CYS A 204 -9.18 -24.28 -10.90
CA CYS A 204 -9.62 -22.91 -10.77
C CYS A 204 -10.98 -22.82 -10.06
N LYS A 205 -11.97 -23.61 -10.49
CA LYS A 205 -13.28 -23.69 -9.84
C LYS A 205 -13.17 -24.19 -8.40
N LYS A 206 -12.37 -25.22 -8.16
CA LYS A 206 -12.19 -25.80 -6.83
C LYS A 206 -11.59 -24.79 -5.85
N PHE A 207 -10.56 -24.05 -6.25
CA PHE A 207 -9.97 -22.99 -5.41
C PHE A 207 -10.93 -21.84 -5.19
N ALA A 208 -11.70 -21.41 -6.20
CA ALA A 208 -12.70 -20.39 -6.06
C ALA A 208 -13.77 -20.77 -5.01
N TYR A 209 -14.29 -22.01 -5.08
CA TYR A 209 -15.25 -22.47 -4.06
C TYR A 209 -14.65 -22.58 -2.66
N MET A 210 -13.42 -23.04 -2.52
CA MET A 210 -12.76 -23.13 -1.23
C MET A 210 -12.55 -21.76 -0.58
N THR A 211 -12.16 -20.76 -1.36
CA THR A 211 -11.91 -19.40 -0.85
C THR A 211 -13.20 -18.63 -0.53
N VAL A 212 -14.31 -18.94 -1.17
CA VAL A 212 -15.63 -18.36 -0.82
C VAL A 212 -16.20 -19.01 0.44
N GLY A 213 -15.83 -20.25 0.75
CA GLY A 213 -16.29 -20.96 1.96
C GLY A 213 -15.48 -20.67 3.22
N LEU A 214 -14.36 -19.94 3.13
CA LEU A 214 -13.53 -19.47 4.24
C LEU A 214 -13.96 -18.09 4.71
#